data_98eee0f29c296e0c8d1a92db92cd708a
#
_entry.id   98eee0f29c296e0c8d1a92db92cd708a
#
_cell.length_a   1.000
_cell.length_b   1.000
_cell.length_c   1.000
_cell.angle_alpha   90.00
_cell.angle_beta   90.00
_cell.angle_gamma   90.00
#
_symmetry.space_group_name_H-M   'P 1'
#
loop_
_entity.id
_entity.type
_entity.pdbx_description
1 polymer ?
#
loop_
_entity_poly.entity_id
_entity_poly.type
_entity_poly.pdbx_seq_one_letter_code
_entity_poly.pdbx_strand_id
1 'polypeptide(L)'
;GISAMQAAALRGGAPLGHDFCAISLSDLLTPREVILRRVVAAAASDFVIAFYNPVSKRRRDLLALARDLLLRHRPEDTPVILARNLGRAEEQVIALPLVDLQVDDVDMLTLVMIGSSETRARQRGDGSWSVYTPRGYAAKQTPLIKDNQA
;
A
#
# COMPACT_ATOMS: atom_id res chain seq x y z
N GLY A 1 -7.00 12.34 -16.09
CA GLY A 1 -7.67 12.31 -14.79
C GLY A 1 -6.76 11.81 -13.66
N ILE A 2 -7.26 11.85 -12.45
CA ILE A 2 -6.56 11.34 -11.27
C ILE A 2 -7.05 9.92 -11.01
N SER A 3 -6.13 8.94 -10.92
CA SER A 3 -6.47 7.57 -10.59
C SER A 3 -6.85 7.41 -9.11
N ALA A 4 -7.61 6.35 -8.78
CA ALA A 4 -7.93 6.04 -7.38
C ALA A 4 -6.66 5.84 -6.53
N MET A 5 -5.59 5.27 -7.09
CA MET A 5 -4.31 5.13 -6.42
C MET A 5 -3.70 6.48 -6.02
N GLN A 6 -3.70 7.46 -6.93
CA GLN A 6 -3.20 8.81 -6.64
C GLN A 6 -4.08 9.54 -5.62
N ALA A 7 -5.40 9.40 -5.73
CA ALA A 7 -6.34 9.97 -4.78
C ALA A 7 -6.15 9.38 -3.37
N ALA A 8 -6.01 8.06 -3.26
CA ALA A 8 -5.72 7.37 -2.00
C ALA A 8 -4.39 7.83 -1.39
N ALA A 9 -3.34 7.94 -2.21
CA ALA A 9 -2.04 8.41 -1.77
C ALA A 9 -2.10 9.84 -1.21
N LEU A 10 -2.81 10.75 -1.90
CA LEU A 10 -3.00 12.13 -1.45
C LEU A 10 -3.68 12.22 -0.08
N ARG A 11 -4.70 11.37 0.17
CA ARG A 11 -5.41 11.34 1.46
C ARG A 11 -4.58 10.66 2.55
N GLY A 12 -3.93 9.56 2.20
CA GLY A 12 -3.17 8.73 3.15
C GLY A 12 -1.79 9.25 3.51
N GLY A 13 -1.21 10.15 2.69
CA GLY A 13 0.13 10.70 2.91
C GLY A 13 0.98 10.74 1.64
N ALA A 14 2.14 10.08 1.65
CA ALA A 14 3.06 9.98 0.52
C ALA A 14 3.57 8.52 0.32
N PRO A 15 2.68 7.52 0.24
CA PRO A 15 3.09 6.12 0.14
C PRO A 15 3.81 5.81 -1.19
N LEU A 16 3.54 6.58 -2.26
CA LEU A 16 4.12 6.41 -3.59
C LEU A 16 5.45 7.16 -3.77
N GLY A 17 6.16 7.43 -2.69
CA GLY A 17 7.44 8.16 -2.73
C GLY A 17 8.59 7.38 -3.35
N HIS A 18 8.46 6.05 -3.51
CA HIS A 18 9.42 5.15 -4.14
C HIS A 18 8.72 4.29 -5.21
N ASP A 19 9.35 3.20 -5.64
CA ASP A 19 8.82 2.32 -6.69
C ASP A 19 7.48 1.68 -6.27
N PHE A 20 6.54 1.68 -7.18
CA PHE A 20 5.19 1.17 -6.94
C PHE A 20 4.61 0.52 -8.18
N CYS A 21 3.60 -0.32 -7.99
CA CYS A 21 2.82 -0.91 -9.07
C CYS A 21 1.32 -0.97 -8.73
N ALA A 22 0.50 -1.11 -9.76
CA ALA A 22 -0.93 -1.35 -9.64
C ALA A 22 -1.27 -2.73 -10.16
N ILE A 23 -2.03 -3.51 -9.37
CA ILE A 23 -2.44 -4.87 -9.71
C ILE A 23 -3.95 -4.98 -9.51
N SER A 24 -4.67 -5.41 -10.53
CA SER A 24 -6.08 -5.79 -10.38
C SER A 24 -6.18 -7.22 -9.85
N LEU A 25 -6.95 -7.41 -8.76
CA LEU A 25 -7.28 -8.74 -8.25
C LEU A 25 -8.53 -9.34 -8.91
N SER A 26 -9.00 -8.75 -10.02
CA SER A 26 -10.13 -9.30 -10.77
C SER A 26 -9.70 -10.46 -11.66
N ASP A 27 -10.24 -11.64 -11.40
CA ASP A 27 -10.02 -12.86 -12.18
C ASP A 27 -11.10 -13.08 -13.27
N LEU A 28 -11.88 -12.03 -13.57
CA LEU A 28 -12.92 -12.09 -14.60
C LEU A 28 -12.35 -12.28 -16.01
N LEU A 29 -11.28 -11.55 -16.32
CA LEU A 29 -10.63 -11.55 -17.64
C LEU A 29 -9.17 -12.01 -17.60
N THR A 30 -8.60 -12.12 -16.40
CA THR A 30 -7.21 -12.53 -16.20
C THR A 30 -7.17 -13.81 -15.38
N PRO A 31 -6.51 -14.87 -15.85
CA PRO A 31 -6.38 -16.09 -15.06
C PRO A 31 -5.78 -15.84 -13.68
N ARG A 32 -6.33 -16.52 -12.68
CA ARG A 32 -5.96 -16.36 -11.26
C ARG A 32 -4.47 -16.58 -11.01
N GLU A 33 -3.87 -17.57 -11.62
CA GLU A 33 -2.44 -17.87 -11.51
C GLU A 33 -1.56 -16.75 -12.07
N VAL A 34 -2.04 -16.02 -13.08
CA VAL A 34 -1.33 -14.85 -13.63
C VAL A 34 -1.35 -13.68 -12.61
N ILE A 35 -2.50 -13.47 -11.96
CA ILE A 35 -2.62 -12.45 -10.91
C ILE A 35 -1.67 -12.78 -9.75
N LEU A 36 -1.71 -14.00 -9.23
CA LEU A 36 -0.86 -14.42 -8.12
C LEU A 36 0.64 -14.33 -8.45
N ARG A 37 1.02 -14.69 -9.67
CA ARG A 37 2.41 -14.53 -10.16
C ARG A 37 2.85 -13.07 -10.14
N ARG A 38 1.97 -12.12 -10.53
CA ARG A 38 2.26 -10.68 -10.45
C ARG A 38 2.42 -10.20 -9.00
N VAL A 39 1.57 -10.69 -8.10
CA VAL A 39 1.67 -10.39 -6.66
C VAL A 39 2.99 -10.88 -6.09
N VAL A 40 3.39 -12.11 -6.39
CA VAL A 40 4.67 -12.68 -5.95
C VAL A 40 5.85 -11.86 -6.48
N ALA A 41 5.85 -11.49 -7.77
CA ALA A 41 6.91 -10.68 -8.36
C ALA A 41 7.02 -9.30 -7.70
N ALA A 42 5.89 -8.64 -7.47
CA ALA A 42 5.85 -7.33 -6.80
C ALA A 42 6.27 -7.41 -5.34
N ALA A 43 5.91 -8.51 -4.64
CA ALA A 43 6.34 -8.76 -3.27
C ALA A 43 7.86 -8.97 -3.17
N ALA A 44 8.41 -9.81 -4.04
CA ALA A 44 9.84 -10.10 -4.09
C ALA A 44 10.69 -8.88 -4.49
N SER A 45 10.13 -7.97 -5.29
CA SER A 45 10.78 -6.71 -5.70
C SER A 45 10.53 -5.55 -4.75
N ASP A 46 9.84 -5.78 -3.64
CA ASP A 46 9.54 -4.79 -2.59
C ASP A 46 8.82 -3.52 -3.07
N PHE A 47 7.97 -3.62 -4.09
CA PHE A 47 7.16 -2.50 -4.54
C PHE A 47 6.05 -2.13 -3.54
N VAL A 48 5.73 -0.84 -3.44
CA VAL A 48 4.41 -0.43 -2.95
C VAL A 48 3.36 -0.91 -3.94
N ILE A 49 2.29 -1.57 -3.47
CA ILE A 49 1.30 -2.19 -4.34
C ILE A 49 -0.08 -1.57 -4.13
N ALA A 50 -0.70 -1.08 -5.19
CA ALA A 50 -2.09 -0.68 -5.19
C ALA A 50 -2.97 -1.79 -5.79
N PHE A 51 -3.79 -2.44 -4.98
CA PHE A 51 -4.75 -3.44 -5.43
C PHE A 51 -6.07 -2.78 -5.84
N TYR A 52 -6.41 -2.93 -7.11
CA TYR A 52 -7.71 -2.60 -7.67
C TYR A 52 -8.61 -3.85 -7.65
N ASN A 53 -9.92 -3.63 -7.56
CA ASN A 53 -10.91 -4.70 -7.51
C ASN A 53 -10.54 -5.79 -6.47
N PRO A 54 -10.26 -5.40 -5.22
CA PRO A 54 -9.71 -6.30 -4.22
C PRO A 54 -10.65 -7.46 -3.91
N VAL A 55 -11.96 -7.20 -3.94
CA VAL A 55 -13.01 -8.20 -3.73
C VAL A 55 -14.17 -7.98 -4.69
N SER A 56 -15.01 -9.00 -4.88
CA SER A 56 -16.32 -8.91 -5.50
C SER A 56 -17.34 -9.75 -4.71
N LYS A 57 -18.61 -9.67 -5.06
CA LYS A 57 -19.66 -10.50 -4.41
C LYS A 57 -19.36 -12.00 -4.46
N ARG A 58 -18.69 -12.46 -5.52
CA ARG A 58 -18.38 -13.89 -5.75
C ARG A 58 -16.94 -14.28 -5.45
N ARG A 59 -16.04 -13.30 -5.33
CA ARG A 59 -14.61 -13.53 -5.15
C ARG A 59 -14.11 -12.69 -3.99
N ARG A 60 -13.74 -13.36 -2.92
CA ARG A 60 -13.26 -12.71 -1.69
C ARG A 60 -11.90 -13.23 -1.23
N ASP A 61 -11.43 -14.33 -1.79
CA ASP A 61 -10.25 -15.06 -1.33
C ASP A 61 -8.93 -14.56 -1.91
N LEU A 62 -8.95 -13.93 -3.11
CA LEU A 62 -7.70 -13.43 -3.73
C LEU A 62 -6.99 -12.36 -2.89
N LEU A 63 -7.74 -11.49 -2.20
CA LEU A 63 -7.12 -10.51 -1.31
C LEU A 63 -6.43 -11.18 -0.12
N ALA A 64 -7.07 -12.19 0.50
CA ALA A 64 -6.46 -12.95 1.58
C ALA A 64 -5.19 -13.68 1.13
N LEU A 65 -5.21 -14.32 -0.03
CA LEU A 65 -4.04 -14.97 -0.61
C LEU A 65 -2.92 -13.96 -0.92
N ALA A 66 -3.26 -12.79 -1.46
CA ALA A 66 -2.29 -11.73 -1.73
C ALA A 66 -1.65 -11.22 -0.42
N ARG A 67 -2.45 -11.00 0.63
CA ARG A 67 -1.95 -10.65 1.97
C ARG A 67 -0.98 -11.70 2.49
N ASP A 68 -1.36 -12.97 2.46
CA ASP A 68 -0.56 -14.07 3.00
C ASP A 68 0.75 -14.25 2.22
N LEU A 69 0.74 -14.02 0.90
CA LEU A 69 1.95 -13.98 0.07
C LEU A 69 2.87 -12.81 0.48
N LEU A 70 2.30 -11.63 0.71
CA LEU A 70 3.05 -10.44 1.11
C LEU A 70 3.66 -10.57 2.50
N LEU A 71 2.98 -11.20 3.46
CA LEU A 71 3.50 -11.47 4.80
C LEU A 71 4.74 -12.39 4.82
N ARG A 72 5.01 -13.11 3.74
CA ARG A 72 6.26 -13.89 3.59
C ARG A 72 7.46 -13.02 3.17
N HIS A 73 7.21 -11.80 2.70
CA HIS A 73 8.23 -10.89 2.17
C HIS A 73 8.36 -9.59 2.96
N ARG A 74 7.43 -9.30 3.85
CA ARG A 74 7.31 -8.00 4.53
C ARG A 74 6.98 -8.18 6.01
N PRO A 75 7.40 -7.22 6.86
CA PRO A 75 6.99 -7.20 8.26
C PRO A 75 5.46 -7.18 8.43
N GLU A 76 4.97 -7.77 9.51
CA GLU A 76 3.55 -7.80 9.84
C GLU A 76 2.95 -6.40 10.03
N ASP A 77 3.75 -5.46 10.52
CA ASP A 77 3.40 -4.06 10.76
C ASP A 77 3.52 -3.17 9.52
N THR A 78 3.82 -3.74 8.34
CA THR A 78 3.85 -2.99 7.08
C THR A 78 2.55 -2.20 6.90
N PRO A 79 2.62 -0.86 6.70
CA PRO A 79 1.41 -0.04 6.60
C PRO A 79 0.56 -0.37 5.37
N VAL A 80 -0.74 -0.49 5.58
CA VAL A 80 -1.76 -0.65 4.55
C VAL A 80 -2.71 0.54 4.62
N ILE A 81 -3.08 1.10 3.47
CA ILE A 81 -4.14 2.10 3.34
C ILE A 81 -5.36 1.44 2.71
N LEU A 82 -6.50 1.53 3.37
CA LEU A 82 -7.81 1.23 2.80
C LEU A 82 -8.48 2.55 2.45
N ALA A 83 -8.72 2.78 1.16
CA ALA A 83 -9.35 3.99 0.66
C ALA A 83 -10.67 3.64 -0.03
N ARG A 84 -11.77 3.95 0.64
CA ARG A 84 -13.13 3.63 0.22
C ARG A 84 -13.87 4.87 -0.25
N ASN A 85 -14.71 4.73 -1.26
CA ASN A 85 -15.57 5.79 -1.79
C ASN A 85 -14.81 7.07 -2.18
N LEU A 86 -13.59 6.97 -2.68
CA LEU A 86 -12.77 8.12 -3.04
C LEU A 86 -13.51 9.09 -3.98
N GLY A 87 -13.60 10.36 -3.58
CA GLY A 87 -14.29 11.41 -4.31
C GLY A 87 -15.82 11.31 -4.27
N ARG A 88 -16.40 10.51 -3.38
CA ARG A 88 -17.84 10.31 -3.21
C ARG A 88 -18.27 10.68 -1.78
N ALA A 89 -19.60 10.72 -1.56
CA ALA A 89 -20.12 10.76 -0.20
C ALA A 89 -19.58 9.57 0.62
N GLU A 90 -19.36 9.79 1.91
CA GLU A 90 -18.82 8.78 2.82
C GLU A 90 -17.42 8.27 2.43
N GLU A 91 -16.60 9.16 1.83
CA GLU A 91 -15.19 8.85 1.62
C GLU A 91 -14.51 8.50 2.95
N GLN A 92 -13.81 7.38 2.99
CA GLN A 92 -13.07 6.93 4.15
C GLN A 92 -11.68 6.46 3.76
N VAL A 93 -10.67 6.94 4.46
CA VAL A 93 -9.28 6.50 4.32
C VAL A 93 -8.74 6.15 5.68
N ILE A 94 -8.37 4.90 5.87
CA ILE A 94 -7.79 4.39 7.11
C ILE A 94 -6.45 3.73 6.85
N ALA A 95 -5.59 3.68 7.87
CA ALA A 95 -4.34 2.94 7.84
C ALA A 95 -4.36 1.85 8.92
N LEU A 96 -3.82 0.68 8.58
CA LEU A 96 -3.70 -0.47 9.48
C LEU A 96 -2.45 -1.27 9.12
N PRO A 97 -1.95 -2.13 10.03
CA PRO A 97 -0.85 -3.04 9.70
C PRO A 97 -1.31 -4.18 8.77
N LEU A 98 -0.39 -4.69 7.97
CA LEU A 98 -0.67 -5.75 6.98
C LEU A 98 -1.28 -7.01 7.61
N VAL A 99 -0.84 -7.38 8.81
CA VAL A 99 -1.36 -8.55 9.54
C VAL A 99 -2.85 -8.42 9.87
N ASP A 100 -3.33 -7.19 10.07
CA ASP A 100 -4.72 -6.91 10.44
C ASP A 100 -5.64 -6.71 9.21
N LEU A 101 -5.10 -6.76 7.99
CA LEU A 101 -5.91 -6.66 6.78
C LEU A 101 -6.90 -7.83 6.68
N GLN A 102 -8.18 -7.55 6.83
CA GLN A 102 -9.26 -8.54 6.68
C GLN A 102 -10.06 -8.30 5.41
N VAL A 103 -10.52 -9.38 4.80
CA VAL A 103 -11.35 -9.31 3.60
C VAL A 103 -12.68 -8.62 3.87
N ASP A 104 -13.20 -8.72 5.10
CA ASP A 104 -14.48 -8.13 5.49
C ASP A 104 -14.43 -6.60 5.65
N ASP A 105 -13.24 -6.02 5.80
CA ASP A 105 -13.04 -4.56 5.83
C ASP A 105 -13.09 -3.90 4.45
N VAL A 106 -13.21 -4.71 3.40
CA VAL A 106 -13.01 -4.28 2.01
C VAL A 106 -14.23 -4.61 1.15
N ASP A 107 -14.62 -3.67 0.31
CA ASP A 107 -15.68 -3.83 -0.67
C ASP A 107 -15.20 -3.49 -2.10
N MET A 108 -16.14 -3.49 -3.06
CA MET A 108 -15.85 -3.21 -4.47
C MET A 108 -15.45 -1.74 -4.74
N LEU A 109 -15.72 -0.84 -3.79
CA LEU A 109 -15.40 0.60 -3.89
C LEU A 109 -14.13 0.96 -3.12
N THR A 110 -13.41 -0.03 -2.65
CA THR A 110 -12.18 0.13 -1.88
C THR A 110 -10.94 -0.09 -2.75
N LEU A 111 -9.99 0.83 -2.67
CA LEU A 111 -8.62 0.60 -3.09
C LEU A 111 -7.80 0.16 -1.87
N VAL A 112 -7.02 -0.91 -2.03
CA VAL A 112 -6.10 -1.39 -0.99
C VAL A 112 -4.67 -1.07 -1.43
N MET A 113 -3.95 -0.24 -0.67
CA MET A 113 -2.56 0.09 -0.95
C MET A 113 -1.67 -0.48 0.14
N ILE A 114 -0.73 -1.34 -0.23
CA ILE A 114 0.19 -2.00 0.70
C ILE A 114 1.58 -1.42 0.54
N GLY A 115 2.17 -0.98 1.64
CA GLY A 115 3.51 -0.43 1.68
C GLY A 115 4.60 -1.42 1.28
N SER A 116 5.79 -0.93 0.99
CA SER A 116 7.03 -1.72 0.91
C SER A 116 7.60 -1.98 2.32
N SER A 117 8.71 -2.72 2.41
CA SER A 117 9.44 -2.89 3.68
C SER A 117 9.92 -1.56 4.27
N GLU A 118 10.13 -0.55 3.43
CA GLU A 118 10.58 0.79 3.81
C GLU A 118 9.44 1.76 4.15
N THR A 119 8.19 1.40 3.89
CA THR A 119 7.03 2.27 4.17
C THR A 119 6.85 2.45 5.67
N ARG A 120 6.53 3.65 6.09
CA ARG A 120 6.35 4.04 7.49
C ARG A 120 4.98 4.66 7.68
N ALA A 121 4.43 4.54 8.89
CA ALA A 121 3.23 5.21 9.33
C ALA A 121 3.55 6.14 10.49
N ARG A 122 2.99 7.35 10.47
CA ARG A 122 3.12 8.34 11.53
C ARG A 122 1.75 8.87 11.91
N GLN A 123 1.48 8.93 13.20
CA GLN A 123 0.27 9.57 13.70
C GLN A 123 0.42 11.10 13.62
N ARG A 124 -0.60 11.78 13.10
CA ARG A 124 -0.70 13.24 13.07
C ARG A 124 -1.26 13.76 14.39
N GLY A 125 -1.13 15.07 14.63
CA GLY A 125 -1.65 15.70 15.84
C GLY A 125 -3.17 15.61 16.00
N ASP A 126 -3.92 15.42 14.92
CA ASP A 126 -5.37 15.22 14.92
C ASP A 126 -5.79 13.75 15.14
N GLY A 127 -4.82 12.86 15.40
CA GLY A 127 -5.05 11.43 15.59
C GLY A 127 -5.12 10.60 14.30
N SER A 128 -5.17 11.22 13.12
CA SER A 128 -5.12 10.53 11.84
C SER A 128 -3.71 10.00 11.55
N TRP A 129 -3.63 9.04 10.60
CA TRP A 129 -2.36 8.46 10.18
C TRP A 129 -1.88 9.06 8.86
N SER A 130 -0.57 9.24 8.75
CA SER A 130 0.13 9.55 7.51
C SER A 130 1.08 8.41 7.18
N VAL A 131 0.89 7.81 6.02
CA VAL A 131 1.72 6.72 5.50
C VAL A 131 2.63 7.29 4.41
N TYR A 132 3.92 6.99 4.48
CA TYR A 132 4.89 7.47 3.50
C TYR A 132 5.99 6.43 3.25
N THR A 133 6.55 6.47 2.05
CA THR A 133 7.69 5.62 1.67
C THR A 133 8.89 6.53 1.39
N PRO A 134 9.95 6.48 2.23
CA PRO A 134 11.14 7.30 2.03
C PRO A 134 11.95 6.82 0.82
N ARG A 135 12.68 7.73 0.18
CA ARG A 135 13.57 7.42 -0.96
C ARG A 135 14.99 7.00 -0.57
N GLY A 136 15.23 6.65 0.68
CA GLY A 136 16.54 6.17 1.13
C GLY A 136 17.63 7.24 1.22
N TYR A 137 17.29 8.53 1.13
CA TYR A 137 18.26 9.61 1.26
C TYR A 137 18.87 9.75 2.66
N ALA A 138 18.26 9.14 3.67
CA ALA A 138 18.77 9.16 5.06
C ALA A 138 20.19 8.58 5.16
N ALA A 139 20.55 7.61 4.33
CA ALA A 139 21.89 7.03 4.26
C ALA A 139 22.93 7.95 3.57
N LYS A 140 22.48 9.04 2.93
CA LYS A 140 23.33 10.00 2.20
C LYS A 140 23.46 11.35 2.90
N GLN A 141 23.08 11.47 4.15
CA GLN A 141 23.36 12.69 4.93
C GLN A 141 24.88 12.78 5.17
N THR A 142 25.57 13.46 4.28
CA THR A 142 26.89 13.99 4.56
C THR A 142 26.74 14.99 5.70
N PRO A 143 27.50 14.89 6.80
CA PRO A 143 27.44 15.87 7.88
C PRO A 143 27.65 17.28 7.31
N LEU A 144 26.74 18.20 7.63
CA LEU A 144 26.85 19.60 7.21
C LEU A 144 28.02 20.32 7.89
N ILE A 145 28.65 19.69 8.87
CA ILE A 145 29.82 20.21 9.59
C ILE A 145 31.03 19.40 9.15
N LYS A 146 31.85 19.96 8.28
CA LYS A 146 33.25 19.58 8.21
C LYS A 146 33.92 20.19 9.44
N ASP A 147 34.37 19.35 10.36
CA ASP A 147 35.28 19.81 11.42
C ASP A 147 36.48 20.43 10.73
N ASN A 148 36.54 21.78 10.75
CA ASN A 148 37.77 22.51 10.51
C ASN A 148 38.63 22.32 11.74
N GLN A 149 39.34 21.21 11.80
CA GLN A 149 40.55 21.11 12.62
C GLN A 149 41.74 21.44 11.71
N ALA A 150 42.12 22.68 11.82
CA ALA A 150 43.48 23.12 11.42
C ALA A 150 44.50 22.64 12.48
#